data_bb1a7b12db6879976558b5fcf8003114
#
_entry.id   bb1a7b12db6879976558b5fcf8003114
#
_cell.length_a   1.000
_cell.length_b   1.000
_cell.length_c   1.000
_cell.angle_alpha   90.00
_cell.angle_beta   90.00
_cell.angle_gamma   90.00
#
_symmetry.space_group_name_H-M   'P 1'
#
loop_
_entity.id
_entity.type
_entity.pdbx_description
1 polymer ?
#
loop_
_entity_poly.entity_id
_entity_poly.type
_entity_poly.pdbx_seq_one_letter_code
_entity_poly.pdbx_strand_id
1 'polypeptide(L)'
;MEIKEGYMPFMGYQTYYRIVGKTEEGKSPIILLHGGPGSTHNYFELLDRVAESGRAVIMYDQLGCGNSFVEGHPELWTPETWLNELCVLIDYLHIDHFHLLGQSWGGMLAIIYLIEKKAKGVKSAILSSTLSSSKLWASEQHRMIKFMSEEDQRAIAEAEAN
;
A
#
# COMPACT_ATOMS: atom_id res chain seq x y z
N MET A 1 -20.39 -11.43 4.94
CA MET A 1 -19.43 -10.99 5.99
C MET A 1 -19.78 -9.57 6.41
N GLU A 2 -19.56 -9.20 7.67
CA GLU A 2 -19.76 -7.84 8.13
C GLU A 2 -18.69 -6.91 7.52
N ILE A 3 -19.13 -5.75 7.04
CA ILE A 3 -18.23 -4.72 6.51
C ILE A 3 -18.42 -3.49 7.38
N LYS A 4 -17.31 -2.91 7.85
CA LYS A 4 -17.27 -1.66 8.59
C LYS A 4 -16.39 -0.68 7.84
N GLU A 5 -16.93 0.50 7.58
CA GLU A 5 -16.22 1.60 6.93
C GLU A 5 -16.16 2.80 7.87
N GLY A 6 -15.16 3.64 7.72
CA GLY A 6 -15.01 4.82 8.54
C GLY A 6 -13.89 5.73 8.06
N TYR A 7 -13.72 6.81 8.81
CA TYR A 7 -12.68 7.79 8.57
C TYR A 7 -11.85 8.01 9.83
N MET A 8 -10.56 7.96 9.67
CA MET A 8 -9.58 8.25 10.71
C MET A 8 -9.04 9.68 10.54
N PRO A 9 -9.04 10.52 11.57
CA PRO A 9 -8.39 11.84 11.50
C PRO A 9 -6.87 11.69 11.32
N PHE A 10 -6.30 12.39 10.32
CA PHE A 10 -4.88 12.43 10.10
C PHE A 10 -4.45 13.78 9.51
N MET A 11 -3.50 14.47 10.14
CA MET A 11 -2.93 15.77 9.73
C MET A 11 -3.96 16.85 9.34
N GLY A 12 -5.12 16.91 10.03
CA GLY A 12 -6.20 17.83 9.70
C GLY A 12 -7.13 17.36 8.58
N TYR A 13 -6.84 16.22 7.96
CA TYR A 13 -7.65 15.55 6.95
C TYR A 13 -8.25 14.27 7.49
N GLN A 14 -8.82 13.44 6.60
CA GLN A 14 -9.44 12.17 6.96
C GLN A 14 -8.93 11.05 6.03
N THR A 15 -8.50 9.95 6.65
CA THR A 15 -8.14 8.72 5.94
C THR A 15 -9.28 7.74 6.00
N TYR A 16 -9.83 7.38 4.86
CA TYR A 16 -10.86 6.35 4.74
C TYR A 16 -10.27 4.96 4.98
N TYR A 17 -10.98 4.14 5.75
CA TYR A 17 -10.65 2.73 5.93
C TYR A 17 -11.88 1.83 5.81
N ARG A 18 -11.65 0.57 5.42
CA ARG A 18 -12.64 -0.48 5.28
C ARG A 18 -12.13 -1.76 5.97
N ILE A 19 -12.99 -2.36 6.79
CA ILE A 19 -12.70 -3.59 7.53
C ILE A 19 -13.74 -4.63 7.15
N VAL A 20 -13.30 -5.82 6.74
CA VAL A 20 -14.16 -6.95 6.39
C VAL A 20 -13.96 -8.07 7.40
N GLY A 21 -15.06 -8.54 7.96
CA GLY A 21 -15.06 -9.60 8.97
C GLY A 21 -14.55 -9.16 10.34
N LYS A 22 -14.24 -10.13 11.17
CA LYS A 22 -13.68 -9.95 12.53
C LYS A 22 -12.48 -10.86 12.72
N THR A 23 -11.55 -10.42 13.55
CA THR A 23 -10.43 -11.28 13.95
C THR A 23 -10.86 -12.15 15.12
N GLU A 24 -10.80 -13.47 14.94
CA GLU A 24 -11.06 -14.47 15.98
C GLU A 24 -9.89 -14.56 16.97
N GLU A 25 -10.17 -15.07 18.16
CA GLU A 25 -9.17 -15.28 19.20
C GLU A 25 -7.98 -16.12 18.67
N GLY A 26 -6.76 -15.71 19.03
CA GLY A 26 -5.51 -16.36 18.60
C GLY A 26 -5.08 -16.04 17.17
N LYS A 27 -5.87 -15.28 16.40
CA LYS A 27 -5.53 -14.83 15.05
C LYS A 27 -5.08 -13.36 15.04
N SER A 28 -4.60 -12.90 13.90
CA SER A 28 -4.22 -11.50 13.67
C SER A 28 -4.86 -11.03 12.36
N PRO A 29 -5.32 -9.78 12.27
CA PRO A 29 -5.84 -9.23 11.03
C PRO A 29 -4.76 -9.10 9.96
N ILE A 30 -5.18 -8.86 8.73
CA ILE A 30 -4.30 -8.49 7.63
C ILE A 30 -4.59 -7.05 7.18
N ILE A 31 -3.55 -6.23 7.08
CA ILE A 31 -3.62 -4.86 6.55
C ILE A 31 -3.11 -4.87 5.12
N LEU A 32 -3.88 -4.30 4.19
CA LEU A 32 -3.61 -4.24 2.76
C LEU A 32 -3.21 -2.82 2.37
N LEU A 33 -2.02 -2.67 1.76
CA LEU A 33 -1.45 -1.41 1.31
C LEU A 33 -1.51 -1.34 -0.22
N HIS A 34 -2.35 -0.46 -0.76
CA HIS A 34 -2.53 -0.31 -2.20
C HIS A 34 -1.31 0.31 -2.90
N GLY A 35 -1.24 0.10 -4.19
CA GLY A 35 -0.19 0.59 -5.08
C GLY A 35 -0.36 2.03 -5.55
N GLY A 36 0.43 2.39 -6.53
CA GLY A 36 0.50 3.71 -7.13
C GLY A 36 1.89 4.33 -6.90
N PRO A 37 2.07 5.35 -6.05
CA PRO A 37 1.04 6.06 -5.26
C PRO A 37 -0.08 6.65 -6.13
N GLY A 38 -1.30 6.76 -5.54
CA GLY A 38 -2.45 7.33 -6.24
C GLY A 38 -3.54 6.33 -6.64
N SER A 39 -3.37 5.02 -6.34
CA SER A 39 -4.44 4.03 -6.49
C SER A 39 -5.42 4.07 -5.30
N THR A 40 -6.27 3.08 -5.17
CA THR A 40 -7.25 2.96 -4.08
C THR A 40 -7.33 1.52 -3.59
N HIS A 41 -8.07 1.29 -2.50
CA HIS A 41 -8.28 -0.05 -1.94
C HIS A 41 -9.12 -0.98 -2.83
N ASN A 42 -9.91 -0.45 -3.78
CA ASN A 42 -10.99 -1.17 -4.46
C ASN A 42 -10.59 -2.52 -5.08
N TYR A 43 -9.41 -2.62 -5.69
CA TYR A 43 -8.98 -3.89 -6.28
C TYR A 43 -8.65 -4.96 -5.23
N PHE A 44 -8.45 -4.58 -3.98
CA PHE A 44 -8.29 -5.50 -2.86
C PHE A 44 -9.60 -6.10 -2.35
N GLU A 45 -10.76 -5.59 -2.77
CA GLU A 45 -12.05 -6.18 -2.41
C GLU A 45 -12.17 -7.63 -2.88
N LEU A 46 -11.40 -8.02 -3.90
CA LEU A 46 -11.25 -9.42 -4.31
C LEU A 46 -10.71 -10.32 -3.19
N LEU A 47 -10.03 -9.74 -2.19
CA LEU A 47 -9.47 -10.44 -1.04
C LEU A 47 -10.43 -10.47 0.17
N ASP A 48 -11.63 -9.94 0.07
CA ASP A 48 -12.63 -9.96 1.15
C ASP A 48 -12.84 -11.37 1.71
N ARG A 49 -12.78 -12.39 0.85
CA ARG A 49 -12.93 -13.79 1.24
C ARG A 49 -11.83 -14.29 2.20
N VAL A 50 -10.72 -13.59 2.33
CA VAL A 50 -9.69 -13.91 3.33
C VAL A 50 -10.28 -13.79 4.74
N ALA A 51 -11.31 -12.96 4.93
CA ALA A 51 -12.01 -12.83 6.21
C ALA A 51 -12.76 -14.12 6.62
N GLU A 52 -13.09 -15.01 5.68
CA GLU A 52 -13.65 -16.35 5.99
C GLU A 52 -12.68 -17.22 6.79
N SER A 53 -11.39 -16.90 6.79
CA SER A 53 -10.37 -17.55 7.62
C SER A 53 -10.40 -17.13 9.08
N GLY A 54 -11.31 -16.24 9.48
CA GLY A 54 -11.39 -15.67 10.83
C GLY A 54 -10.34 -14.59 11.10
N ARG A 55 -9.86 -13.90 10.06
CA ARG A 55 -8.96 -12.74 10.13
C ARG A 55 -9.66 -11.54 9.52
N ALA A 56 -9.78 -10.44 10.26
CA ALA A 56 -10.25 -9.21 9.64
C ALA A 56 -9.31 -8.80 8.51
N VAL A 57 -9.88 -8.38 7.39
CA VAL A 57 -9.17 -7.76 6.27
C VAL A 57 -9.36 -6.26 6.38
N ILE A 58 -8.27 -5.53 6.53
CA ILE A 58 -8.26 -4.09 6.71
C ILE A 58 -7.59 -3.46 5.49
N MET A 59 -8.27 -2.55 4.85
CA MET A 59 -7.77 -1.77 3.74
C MET A 59 -8.12 -0.29 3.93
N TYR A 60 -7.37 0.60 3.32
CA TYR A 60 -7.61 2.04 3.41
C TYR A 60 -7.16 2.73 2.13
N ASP A 61 -7.68 3.90 1.88
CA ASP A 61 -7.17 4.79 0.85
C ASP A 61 -6.13 5.71 1.49
N GLN A 62 -4.89 5.63 1.01
CA GLN A 62 -3.81 6.48 1.50
C GLN A 62 -4.13 7.94 1.25
N LEU A 63 -3.66 8.84 2.10
CA LEU A 63 -3.90 10.28 2.00
C LEU A 63 -3.60 10.79 0.58
N GLY A 64 -4.53 11.53 0.02
CA GLY A 64 -4.50 12.01 -1.37
C GLY A 64 -5.14 11.05 -2.39
N CYS A 65 -5.58 9.86 -1.97
CA CYS A 65 -6.11 8.83 -2.85
C CYS A 65 -7.60 8.58 -2.57
N GLY A 66 -8.37 8.26 -3.60
CA GLY A 66 -9.74 7.78 -3.50
C GLY A 66 -10.62 8.56 -2.52
N ASN A 67 -11.17 7.87 -1.52
CA ASN A 67 -12.02 8.46 -0.48
C ASN A 67 -11.24 9.31 0.56
N SER A 68 -9.88 9.29 0.50
CA SER A 68 -8.99 10.13 1.30
C SER A 68 -8.40 11.28 0.48
N PHE A 69 -9.09 11.70 -0.59
CA PHE A 69 -8.62 12.73 -1.51
C PHE A 69 -8.38 14.07 -0.81
N VAL A 70 -7.25 14.70 -1.15
CA VAL A 70 -6.86 16.05 -0.70
C VAL A 70 -6.34 16.81 -1.90
N GLU A 71 -6.86 18.01 -2.15
CA GLU A 71 -6.45 18.84 -3.26
C GLU A 71 -5.32 19.80 -2.89
N GLY A 72 -4.34 19.93 -3.78
CA GLY A 72 -3.40 21.06 -3.78
C GLY A 72 -2.31 21.04 -2.72
N HIS A 73 -1.93 19.91 -2.17
CA HIS A 73 -0.93 19.79 -1.09
C HIS A 73 0.25 18.88 -1.47
N PRO A 74 1.07 19.23 -2.50
CA PRO A 74 2.17 18.37 -2.96
C PRO A 74 3.22 18.08 -1.89
N GLU A 75 3.35 18.93 -0.87
CA GLU A 75 4.25 18.72 0.26
C GLU A 75 3.88 17.51 1.13
N LEU A 76 2.65 17.03 1.03
CA LEU A 76 2.17 15.85 1.76
C LEU A 76 2.53 14.52 1.06
N TRP A 77 2.89 14.56 -0.21
CA TRP A 77 3.15 13.35 -1.00
C TRP A 77 4.55 12.80 -0.75
N THR A 78 4.83 12.39 0.47
CA THR A 78 6.13 11.85 0.88
C THR A 78 5.99 10.45 1.49
N PRO A 79 7.01 9.57 1.34
CA PRO A 79 7.02 8.27 2.00
C PRO A 79 6.84 8.37 3.53
N GLU A 80 7.36 9.42 4.13
CA GLU A 80 7.25 9.67 5.58
C GLU A 80 5.79 9.95 5.98
N THR A 81 5.05 10.75 5.20
CA THR A 81 3.63 11.01 5.43
C THR A 81 2.83 9.72 5.44
N TRP A 82 2.97 8.88 4.41
CA TRP A 82 2.23 7.62 4.31
C TRP A 82 2.68 6.58 5.35
N LEU A 83 3.97 6.57 5.73
CA LEU A 83 4.45 5.74 6.84
C LEU A 83 3.80 6.15 8.16
N ASN A 84 3.73 7.44 8.44
CA ASN A 84 3.09 7.97 9.64
C ASN A 84 1.59 7.71 9.63
N GLU A 85 0.92 7.85 8.48
CA GLU A 85 -0.48 7.51 8.31
C GLU A 85 -0.76 6.03 8.65
N LEU A 86 0.05 5.11 8.14
CA LEU A 86 -0.06 3.68 8.47
C LEU A 86 0.10 3.44 9.98
N CYS A 87 1.06 4.10 10.63
CA CYS A 87 1.24 3.99 12.08
C CYS A 87 0.02 4.50 12.84
N VAL A 88 -0.53 5.65 12.44
CA VAL A 88 -1.74 6.22 13.07
C VAL A 88 -2.94 5.31 12.85
N LEU A 89 -3.09 4.69 11.67
CA LEU A 89 -4.16 3.73 11.39
C LEU A 89 -4.08 2.50 12.32
N ILE A 90 -2.89 1.94 12.48
CA ILE A 90 -2.64 0.79 13.37
C ILE A 90 -3.02 1.14 14.81
N ASP A 91 -2.58 2.29 15.29
CA ASP A 91 -2.88 2.77 16.65
C ASP A 91 -4.37 3.11 16.83
N TYR A 92 -4.98 3.77 15.84
CA TYR A 92 -6.41 4.16 15.84
C TYR A 92 -7.35 2.95 15.90
N LEU A 93 -6.98 1.88 15.19
CA LEU A 93 -7.73 0.62 15.18
C LEU A 93 -7.35 -0.32 16.33
N HIS A 94 -6.44 0.08 17.22
CA HIS A 94 -5.94 -0.70 18.36
C HIS A 94 -5.41 -2.09 17.96
N ILE A 95 -4.54 -2.12 16.93
CA ILE A 95 -3.98 -3.35 16.38
C ILE A 95 -2.57 -3.59 16.93
N ASP A 96 -2.42 -4.57 17.82
CA ASP A 96 -1.10 -4.92 18.38
C ASP A 96 -0.29 -5.81 17.46
N HIS A 97 -0.95 -6.76 16.78
CA HIS A 97 -0.33 -7.74 15.90
C HIS A 97 -1.12 -7.92 14.61
N PHE A 98 -0.43 -7.94 13.47
CA PHE A 98 -1.05 -8.03 12.17
C PHE A 98 -0.15 -8.70 11.13
N HIS A 99 -0.76 -9.14 10.03
CA HIS A 99 -0.09 -9.47 8.79
C HIS A 99 -0.14 -8.24 7.87
N LEU A 100 0.88 -8.06 7.05
CA LEU A 100 0.97 -6.92 6.14
C LEU A 100 1.04 -7.44 4.70
N LEU A 101 0.20 -6.93 3.81
CA LEU A 101 0.30 -7.17 2.38
C LEU A 101 0.42 -5.83 1.67
N GLY A 102 1.49 -5.67 0.90
CA GLY A 102 1.68 -4.48 0.08
C GLY A 102 1.87 -4.85 -1.39
N GLN A 103 1.14 -4.17 -2.26
CA GLN A 103 1.23 -4.34 -3.71
C GLN A 103 1.89 -3.11 -4.32
N SER A 104 2.91 -3.33 -5.21
CA SER A 104 3.61 -2.25 -5.91
C SER A 104 4.16 -1.20 -4.93
N TRP A 105 3.76 0.07 -5.01
CA TRP A 105 4.07 1.11 -4.04
C TRP A 105 3.72 0.70 -2.60
N GLY A 106 2.55 0.06 -2.37
CA GLY A 106 2.18 -0.46 -1.05
C GLY A 106 3.18 -1.47 -0.50
N GLY A 107 3.85 -2.24 -1.37
CA GLY A 107 4.95 -3.12 -0.99
C GLY A 107 6.21 -2.36 -0.60
N MET A 108 6.51 -1.25 -1.26
CA MET A 108 7.61 -0.34 -0.86
C MET A 108 7.31 0.27 0.52
N LEU A 109 6.08 0.74 0.75
CA LEU A 109 5.63 1.24 2.04
C LEU A 109 5.72 0.18 3.14
N ALA A 110 5.36 -1.07 2.84
CA ALA A 110 5.55 -2.20 3.76
C ALA A 110 7.03 -2.39 4.12
N ILE A 111 7.93 -2.35 3.14
CA ILE A 111 9.39 -2.44 3.38
C ILE A 111 9.87 -1.30 4.27
N ILE A 112 9.44 -0.06 3.99
CA ILE A 112 9.78 1.11 4.81
C ILE A 112 9.30 0.90 6.26
N TYR A 113 8.06 0.45 6.47
CA TYR A 113 7.55 0.14 7.81
C TYR A 113 8.39 -0.93 8.51
N LEU A 114 8.73 -2.02 7.83
CA LEU A 114 9.52 -3.11 8.40
C LEU A 114 10.90 -2.63 8.89
N ILE A 115 11.52 -1.72 8.15
CA ILE A 115 12.85 -1.17 8.48
C ILE A 115 12.73 -0.09 9.58
N GLU A 116 11.96 0.96 9.32
CA GLU A 116 11.90 2.15 10.18
C GLU A 116 11.21 1.88 11.53
N LYS A 117 10.19 1.04 11.54
CA LYS A 117 9.46 0.64 12.76
C LYS A 117 9.94 -0.71 13.31
N LYS A 118 11.05 -1.28 12.77
CA LYS A 118 11.66 -2.54 13.20
C LYS A 118 10.63 -3.69 13.25
N ALA A 119 9.75 -3.75 12.24
CA ALA A 119 8.66 -4.71 12.12
C ALA A 119 7.73 -4.79 13.35
N LYS A 120 7.57 -3.71 14.11
CA LYS A 120 6.71 -3.67 15.32
C LYS A 120 5.31 -4.19 14.99
N GLY A 121 4.87 -5.23 15.68
CA GLY A 121 3.54 -5.85 15.53
C GLY A 121 3.38 -6.78 14.33
N VAL A 122 4.30 -6.78 13.36
CA VAL A 122 4.18 -7.58 12.13
C VAL A 122 4.48 -9.05 12.39
N LYS A 123 3.52 -9.92 12.09
CA LYS A 123 3.66 -11.39 12.15
C LYS A 123 4.22 -11.96 10.85
N SER A 124 3.81 -11.43 9.71
CA SER A 124 4.38 -11.72 8.39
C SER A 124 4.09 -10.61 7.41
N ALA A 125 4.87 -10.54 6.34
CA ALA A 125 4.66 -9.60 5.24
C ALA A 125 4.59 -10.35 3.90
N ILE A 126 3.67 -9.92 3.05
CA ILE A 126 3.51 -10.35 1.67
C ILE A 126 3.84 -9.16 0.79
N LEU A 127 4.87 -9.30 -0.02
CA LEU A 127 5.33 -8.27 -0.95
C LEU A 127 4.95 -8.70 -2.36
N SER A 128 3.93 -8.04 -2.92
CA SER A 128 3.35 -8.40 -4.22
C SER A 128 3.76 -7.38 -5.28
N SER A 129 4.39 -7.85 -6.37
CA SER A 129 4.77 -7.03 -7.52
C SER A 129 5.39 -5.68 -7.14
N THR A 130 6.35 -5.72 -6.22
CA THR A 130 7.01 -4.54 -5.64
C THR A 130 8.51 -4.55 -5.89
N LEU A 131 9.19 -3.52 -5.44
CA LEU A 131 10.63 -3.39 -5.55
C LEU A 131 11.26 -2.89 -4.24
N SER A 132 12.51 -3.28 -3.99
CA SER A 132 13.33 -2.83 -2.87
C SER A 132 14.44 -1.85 -3.30
N SER A 133 14.61 -1.66 -4.62
CA SER A 133 15.65 -0.78 -5.19
C SER A 133 15.14 -0.17 -6.49
N SER A 134 14.90 1.14 -6.49
CA SER A 134 14.53 1.89 -7.70
C SER A 134 15.64 1.84 -8.76
N LYS A 135 16.92 1.86 -8.34
CA LYS A 135 18.06 1.75 -9.25
C LYS A 135 18.08 0.41 -9.98
N LEU A 136 17.89 -0.70 -9.26
CA LEU A 136 17.84 -2.02 -9.87
C LEU A 136 16.63 -2.14 -10.79
N TRP A 137 15.46 -1.66 -10.35
CA TRP A 137 14.23 -1.67 -11.17
C TRP A 137 14.44 -0.92 -12.48
N ALA A 138 14.98 0.30 -12.45
CA ALA A 138 15.27 1.08 -13.66
C ALA A 138 16.24 0.36 -14.59
N SER A 139 17.32 -0.22 -14.05
CA SER A 139 18.28 -0.98 -14.88
C SER A 139 17.67 -2.20 -15.54
N GLU A 140 16.76 -2.90 -14.85
CA GLU A 140 16.06 -4.05 -15.40
C GLU A 140 15.00 -3.66 -16.43
N GLN A 141 14.32 -2.52 -16.27
CA GLN A 141 13.43 -1.96 -17.30
C GLN A 141 14.21 -1.70 -18.60
N HIS A 142 15.35 -1.02 -18.52
CA HIS A 142 16.21 -0.77 -19.68
C HIS A 142 16.76 -2.07 -20.29
N ARG A 143 17.07 -3.06 -19.46
CA ARG A 143 17.46 -4.38 -19.95
C ARG A 143 16.36 -5.06 -20.78
N MET A 144 15.09 -4.86 -20.39
CA MET A 144 13.95 -5.46 -21.10
C MET A 144 13.63 -4.77 -22.43
N ILE A 145 13.94 -3.49 -22.59
CA ILE A 145 13.71 -2.70 -23.82
C ILE A 145 14.37 -3.39 -25.04
N LYS A 146 15.55 -3.96 -24.86
CA LYS A 146 16.29 -4.65 -25.95
C LYS A 146 15.56 -5.86 -26.57
N PHE A 147 14.52 -6.38 -25.91
CA PHE A 147 13.70 -7.48 -26.43
C PHE A 147 12.45 -6.99 -27.17
N MET A 148 12.22 -5.67 -27.22
CA MET A 148 11.13 -5.06 -27.96
C MET A 148 11.48 -4.91 -29.44
N SER A 149 10.50 -4.51 -30.27
CA SER A 149 10.77 -4.18 -31.67
C SER A 149 11.73 -2.99 -31.81
N GLU A 150 12.45 -2.90 -32.92
CA GLU A 150 13.33 -1.75 -33.17
C GLU A 150 12.58 -0.42 -33.21
N GLU A 151 11.32 -0.44 -33.63
CA GLU A 151 10.43 0.73 -33.64
C GLU A 151 10.13 1.20 -32.20
N ASP A 152 9.74 0.29 -31.31
CA ASP A 152 9.47 0.58 -29.90
C ASP A 152 10.72 1.06 -29.17
N GLN A 153 11.89 0.40 -29.42
CA GLN A 153 13.17 0.82 -28.84
C GLN A 153 13.51 2.26 -29.24
N ARG A 154 13.30 2.65 -30.50
CA ARG A 154 13.52 4.03 -30.96
C ARG A 154 12.57 5.01 -30.31
N ALA A 155 11.27 4.68 -30.28
CA ALA A 155 10.26 5.54 -29.66
C ALA A 155 10.55 5.82 -28.18
N ILE A 156 10.99 4.79 -27.43
CA ILE A 156 11.40 4.95 -26.03
C ILE A 156 12.64 5.84 -25.91
N ALA A 157 13.67 5.58 -26.71
CA ALA A 157 14.90 6.39 -26.69
C ALA A 157 14.65 7.86 -27.03
N GLU A 158 13.76 8.15 -27.97
CA GLU A 158 13.35 9.52 -28.31
C GLU A 158 12.58 10.19 -27.16
N ALA A 159 11.70 9.44 -26.49
CA ALA A 159 10.94 9.97 -25.33
C ALA A 159 11.83 10.25 -24.11
N GLU A 160 12.87 9.46 -23.89
CA GLU A 160 13.82 9.66 -22.79
C GLU A 160 14.83 10.79 -23.05
N ALA A 161 15.01 11.20 -24.30
CA ALA A 161 15.93 12.27 -24.69
C ALA A 161 15.33 13.68 -24.59
N ASN A 162 14.01 13.81 -24.42
CA ASN A 162 13.26 15.06 -24.30
C ASN A 162 12.84 15.34 -22.86
#